data_c592d599ac5b84ef4eb0782bd6fece99
#
_entry.id   c592d599ac5b84ef4eb0782bd6fece99
#
_cell.length_a   1.000
_cell.length_b   1.000
_cell.length_c   1.000
_cell.angle_alpha   90.00
_cell.angle_beta   90.00
_cell.angle_gamma   90.00
#
_symmetry.space_group_name_H-M   'P 1'
#
loop_
_entity.id
_entity.type
_entity.pdbx_description
1 polymer ?
#
loop_
_entity_poly.entity_id
_entity_poly.type
_entity_poly.pdbx_seq_one_letter_code
_entity_poly.pdbx_strand_id
1 'polypeptide(L)'
;MHHCYKELSGEFELVLVGPSGCASLPGINPATTLECPLRPTLWSLVRFQYAAWRMARRFSPDIVMAGSGAMAPACLVAARSVNATVIGYVHGLDLVANSRIYQWLFVGALRRFDRLLANSSNTHRLANEATGLGHRIHVIHPGVSIAPSPSANTSATFRKRHGLNEQTPILLSVGRLTPRKGLTEFVERTLPSVVKVLPECVLVIIGSEPRHALKKSAGEIARIVAAATTHGLEKNLLFLGSVDDRTLHEALASADLMVFPVLDVPGDIEGFGMVALEAAASGLPTVAFAAGGVPDAIEHSVSGYLVPPGNYRQFSETIVQHLRRQETPAWRERCRIFASAFSWDKFGEK
;
A
#
# COMPACT_ATOMS: atom_id res chain seq x y z
N MET A 1 3.11 -3.94 9.63
CA MET A 1 3.61 -4.78 10.76
C MET A 1 3.29 -4.20 12.14
N HIS A 2 3.36 -2.87 12.39
CA HIS A 2 3.00 -2.29 13.71
C HIS A 2 1.55 -2.63 14.13
N HIS A 3 0.56 -2.42 13.27
CA HIS A 3 -0.83 -2.81 13.55
C HIS A 3 -0.98 -4.32 13.74
N CYS A 4 -0.31 -5.15 12.94
CA CYS A 4 -0.31 -6.60 13.11
C CYS A 4 0.21 -6.98 14.52
N TYR A 5 1.31 -6.36 14.99
CA TYR A 5 1.80 -6.57 16.35
C TYR A 5 0.73 -6.19 17.40
N LYS A 6 0.08 -5.03 17.21
CA LYS A 6 -0.92 -4.54 18.14
C LYS A 6 -2.12 -5.50 18.27
N GLU A 7 -2.64 -5.99 17.15
CA GLU A 7 -3.76 -6.95 17.15
C GLU A 7 -3.35 -8.27 17.83
N LEU A 8 -2.18 -8.82 17.48
CA LEU A 8 -1.70 -10.07 18.07
C LEU A 8 -1.34 -9.94 19.56
N SER A 9 -0.98 -8.76 20.05
CA SER A 9 -0.58 -8.55 21.46
C SER A 9 -1.71 -8.73 22.47
N GLY A 10 -2.96 -8.75 22.01
CA GLY A 10 -4.12 -9.05 22.84
C GLY A 10 -4.27 -10.53 23.20
N GLU A 11 -3.72 -11.42 22.36
CA GLU A 11 -3.91 -12.87 22.49
C GLU A 11 -2.61 -13.64 22.72
N PHE A 12 -1.45 -13.04 22.36
CA PHE A 12 -0.15 -13.70 22.39
C PHE A 12 0.90 -12.91 23.17
N GLU A 13 1.80 -13.62 23.84
CA GLU A 13 3.04 -13.02 24.34
C GLU A 13 4.00 -12.78 23.18
N LEU A 14 4.26 -11.52 22.85
CA LEU A 14 5.04 -11.15 21.68
C LEU A 14 6.47 -10.74 22.03
N VAL A 15 7.41 -11.27 21.25
CA VAL A 15 8.82 -10.88 21.22
C VAL A 15 9.12 -10.27 19.85
N LEU A 16 9.63 -9.05 19.80
CA LEU A 16 9.86 -8.32 18.57
C LEU A 16 11.36 -8.17 18.29
N VAL A 17 11.75 -8.48 17.05
CA VAL A 17 13.04 -8.06 16.49
C VAL A 17 12.72 -7.13 15.31
N GLY A 18 13.08 -5.87 15.43
CA GLY A 18 12.70 -4.85 14.46
C GLY A 18 13.80 -3.81 14.20
N PRO A 19 13.54 -2.86 13.29
CA PRO A 19 14.46 -1.77 13.01
C PRO A 19 14.58 -0.80 14.20
N SER A 20 15.68 -0.04 14.25
CA SER A 20 15.86 1.01 15.27
C SER A 20 14.67 1.96 15.30
N GLY A 21 14.19 2.28 16.49
CA GLY A 21 13.01 3.10 16.76
C GLY A 21 11.69 2.32 16.83
N CYS A 22 11.67 1.00 16.59
CA CYS A 22 10.45 0.22 16.69
C CYS A 22 9.93 0.08 18.13
N ALA A 23 10.83 0.06 19.13
CA ALA A 23 10.45 -0.05 20.54
C ALA A 23 9.71 1.18 21.07
N SER A 24 9.86 2.34 20.41
CA SER A 24 9.16 3.59 20.79
C SER A 24 7.74 3.72 20.18
N LEU A 25 7.32 2.77 19.34
CA LEU A 25 5.99 2.80 18.75
C LEU A 25 4.92 2.47 19.80
N PRO A 26 3.74 3.14 19.75
CA PRO A 26 2.66 2.91 20.71
C PRO A 26 2.22 1.43 20.76
N GLY A 27 2.11 0.88 21.97
CA GLY A 27 1.65 -0.50 22.20
C GLY A 27 2.73 -1.58 22.05
N ILE A 28 3.96 -1.23 21.71
CA ILE A 28 5.09 -2.18 21.67
C ILE A 28 5.74 -2.25 23.05
N ASN A 29 5.97 -3.49 23.56
CA ASN A 29 6.65 -3.70 24.82
C ASN A 29 8.18 -3.63 24.60
N PRO A 30 8.88 -2.59 25.10
CA PRO A 30 10.31 -2.46 24.92
C PRO A 30 11.12 -3.57 25.63
N ALA A 31 10.60 -4.19 26.70
CA ALA A 31 11.28 -5.25 27.44
C ALA A 31 11.44 -6.56 26.62
N THR A 32 10.53 -6.81 25.66
CA THR A 32 10.57 -7.96 24.76
C THR A 32 10.96 -7.58 23.34
N THR A 33 11.50 -6.36 23.13
CA THR A 33 11.90 -5.84 21.83
C THR A 33 13.42 -5.71 21.70
N LEU A 34 13.97 -6.21 20.59
CA LEU A 34 15.37 -6.02 20.22
C LEU A 34 15.46 -5.24 18.91
N GLU A 35 16.11 -4.09 18.98
CA GLU A 35 16.29 -3.21 17.82
C GLU A 35 17.59 -3.51 17.06
N CYS A 36 17.50 -3.50 15.74
CA CYS A 36 18.63 -3.67 14.85
C CYS A 36 18.69 -2.52 13.83
N PRO A 37 19.83 -1.84 13.66
CA PRO A 37 19.99 -0.81 12.66
C PRO A 37 19.93 -1.40 11.25
N LEU A 38 19.22 -0.69 10.32
CA LEU A 38 19.08 -1.11 8.94
C LEU A 38 20.30 -0.84 8.06
N ARG A 39 21.28 -0.06 8.54
CA ARG A 39 22.48 0.31 7.79
C ARG A 39 23.75 -0.02 8.56
N PRO A 40 24.82 -0.41 7.86
CA PRO A 40 24.89 -0.80 6.44
C PRO A 40 24.12 -2.09 6.15
N THR A 41 23.54 -2.23 4.95
CA THR A 41 22.54 -3.26 4.62
C THR A 41 23.03 -4.70 4.81
N LEU A 42 24.25 -5.04 4.39
CA LEU A 42 24.80 -6.40 4.56
C LEU A 42 24.99 -6.75 6.03
N TRP A 43 25.52 -5.83 6.82
CA TRP A 43 25.67 -6.02 8.26
C TRP A 43 24.34 -6.08 9.00
N SER A 44 23.32 -5.37 8.51
CA SER A 44 21.98 -5.46 9.10
C SER A 44 21.39 -6.87 8.96
N LEU A 45 21.56 -7.54 7.82
CA LEU A 45 21.11 -8.93 7.66
C LEU A 45 21.76 -9.86 8.68
N VAL A 46 23.06 -9.74 8.90
CA VAL A 46 23.79 -10.55 9.91
C VAL A 46 23.30 -10.23 11.32
N ARG A 47 23.09 -8.96 11.64
CA ARG A 47 22.57 -8.53 12.95
C ARG A 47 21.16 -9.04 13.20
N PHE A 48 20.27 -8.94 12.21
CA PHE A 48 18.91 -9.50 12.30
C PHE A 48 18.92 -11.02 12.46
N GLN A 49 19.82 -11.72 11.74
CA GLN A 49 20.01 -13.16 11.88
C GLN A 49 20.39 -13.53 13.32
N TYR A 50 21.41 -12.86 13.87
CA TYR A 50 21.88 -13.09 15.24
C TYR A 50 20.82 -12.70 16.27
N ALA A 51 20.16 -11.55 16.09
CA ALA A 51 19.11 -11.06 16.98
C ALA A 51 17.92 -12.01 17.04
N ALA A 52 17.42 -12.46 15.89
CA ALA A 52 16.32 -13.41 15.81
C ALA A 52 16.67 -14.74 16.49
N TRP A 53 17.85 -15.28 16.21
CA TRP A 53 18.34 -16.50 16.87
C TRP A 53 18.49 -16.34 18.40
N ARG A 54 19.10 -15.23 18.86
CA ARG A 54 19.28 -14.94 20.28
C ARG A 54 17.95 -14.81 21.02
N MET A 55 16.98 -14.10 20.43
CA MET A 55 15.66 -13.92 21.03
C MET A 55 14.89 -15.23 21.06
N ALA A 56 14.92 -16.02 19.98
CA ALA A 56 14.32 -17.35 19.96
C ALA A 56 14.90 -18.26 21.07
N ARG A 57 16.24 -18.30 21.24
CA ARG A 57 16.88 -19.09 22.28
C ARG A 57 16.58 -18.61 23.69
N ARG A 58 16.32 -17.31 23.88
CA ARG A 58 16.00 -16.73 25.19
C ARG A 58 14.55 -16.99 25.61
N PHE A 59 13.62 -16.87 24.67
CA PHE A 59 12.18 -16.90 24.96
C PHE A 59 11.50 -18.20 24.55
N SER A 60 12.18 -19.05 23.75
CA SER A 60 11.66 -20.33 23.25
C SER A 60 10.21 -20.24 22.72
N PRO A 61 9.94 -19.35 21.70
CA PRO A 61 8.59 -19.16 21.22
C PRO A 61 8.05 -20.40 20.50
N ASP A 62 6.75 -20.60 20.52
CA ASP A 62 6.07 -21.65 19.76
C ASP A 62 6.01 -21.33 18.26
N ILE A 63 5.97 -20.02 17.94
CA ILE A 63 5.85 -19.50 16.56
C ILE A 63 6.90 -18.41 16.32
N VAL A 64 7.58 -18.49 15.18
CA VAL A 64 8.46 -17.43 14.66
C VAL A 64 7.86 -16.88 13.37
N MET A 65 7.53 -15.58 13.35
CA MET A 65 6.90 -14.93 12.20
C MET A 65 7.86 -13.98 11.48
N ALA A 66 8.04 -14.18 10.18
CA ALA A 66 8.74 -13.24 9.30
C ALA A 66 7.76 -12.19 8.75
N GLY A 67 7.99 -10.91 9.07
CA GLY A 67 7.15 -9.80 8.58
C GLY A 67 7.42 -9.40 7.13
N SER A 68 8.39 -10.01 6.46
CA SER A 68 8.66 -9.88 5.04
C SER A 68 9.57 -11.01 4.55
N GLY A 69 9.58 -11.30 3.26
CA GLY A 69 10.45 -12.31 2.65
C GLY A 69 11.94 -12.06 2.88
N ALA A 70 12.36 -10.80 3.07
CA ALA A 70 13.74 -10.46 3.38
C ALA A 70 14.23 -11.00 4.75
N MET A 71 13.31 -11.29 5.67
CA MET A 71 13.65 -11.87 6.98
C MET A 71 13.58 -13.40 6.98
N ALA A 72 13.21 -14.04 5.88
CA ALA A 72 12.98 -15.48 5.83
C ALA A 72 14.17 -16.32 6.29
N PRO A 73 15.43 -16.07 5.87
CA PRO A 73 16.57 -16.86 6.36
C PRO A 73 16.74 -16.75 7.88
N ALA A 74 16.60 -15.53 8.42
CA ALA A 74 16.76 -15.27 9.85
C ALA A 74 15.70 -16.00 10.68
N CYS A 75 14.43 -15.90 10.28
CA CYS A 75 13.33 -16.54 10.97
C CYS A 75 13.40 -18.07 10.87
N LEU A 76 13.81 -18.61 9.72
CA LEU A 76 13.97 -20.05 9.54
C LEU A 76 15.02 -20.64 10.49
N VAL A 77 16.19 -19.98 10.64
CA VAL A 77 17.24 -20.43 11.55
C VAL A 77 16.81 -20.27 13.00
N ALA A 78 16.17 -19.16 13.34
CA ALA A 78 15.64 -18.91 14.69
C ALA A 78 14.62 -20.00 15.09
N ALA A 79 13.62 -20.25 14.25
CA ALA A 79 12.59 -21.25 14.50
C ALA A 79 13.17 -22.66 14.69
N ARG A 80 14.06 -23.09 13.81
CA ARG A 80 14.71 -24.40 13.90
C ARG A 80 15.55 -24.58 15.15
N SER A 81 16.15 -23.50 15.68
CA SER A 81 16.99 -23.57 16.88
C SER A 81 16.20 -23.89 18.15
N VAL A 82 14.88 -23.75 18.15
CA VAL A 82 13.96 -23.98 19.28
C VAL A 82 12.77 -24.86 18.91
N ASN A 83 12.78 -25.47 17.73
CA ASN A 83 11.70 -26.32 17.21
C ASN A 83 10.34 -25.60 17.12
N ALA A 84 10.34 -24.30 16.78
CA ALA A 84 9.16 -23.49 16.62
C ALA A 84 8.54 -23.62 15.21
N THR A 85 7.26 -23.39 15.09
CA THR A 85 6.56 -23.23 13.80
C THR A 85 7.02 -21.92 13.14
N VAL A 86 7.30 -21.95 11.82
CA VAL A 86 7.74 -20.76 11.10
C VAL A 86 6.68 -20.30 10.10
N ILE A 87 6.25 -19.03 10.23
CA ILE A 87 5.25 -18.39 9.39
C ILE A 87 5.85 -17.17 8.70
N GLY A 88 5.49 -16.90 7.45
CA GLY A 88 5.94 -15.71 6.70
C GLY A 88 4.79 -14.89 6.17
N TYR A 89 4.82 -13.56 6.37
CA TYR A 89 3.90 -12.63 5.72
C TYR A 89 4.61 -11.98 4.53
N VAL A 90 4.14 -12.28 3.32
CA VAL A 90 4.74 -11.81 2.06
C VAL A 90 3.86 -10.75 1.39
N HIS A 91 4.53 -9.78 0.74
CA HIS A 91 3.87 -8.57 0.22
C HIS A 91 3.98 -8.43 -1.31
N GLY A 92 4.39 -9.47 -2.00
CA GLY A 92 4.51 -9.52 -3.46
C GLY A 92 5.90 -9.14 -3.98
N LEU A 93 6.42 -7.95 -3.70
CA LEU A 93 7.79 -7.56 -4.08
C LEU A 93 8.85 -8.53 -3.55
N ASP A 94 8.60 -9.12 -2.41
CA ASP A 94 9.45 -10.14 -1.77
C ASP A 94 9.67 -11.39 -2.64
N LEU A 95 8.81 -11.61 -3.63
CA LEU A 95 8.78 -12.82 -4.44
C LEU A 95 9.34 -12.61 -5.84
N VAL A 96 9.24 -11.37 -6.36
CA VAL A 96 9.56 -11.04 -7.76
C VAL A 96 10.90 -10.31 -7.96
N ALA A 97 11.74 -10.23 -6.94
CA ALA A 97 13.04 -9.57 -7.04
C ALA A 97 13.93 -10.25 -8.10
N ASN A 98 14.45 -9.48 -9.07
CA ASN A 98 15.23 -9.94 -10.20
C ASN A 98 16.70 -10.34 -9.85
N SER A 99 16.99 -10.72 -8.62
CA SER A 99 18.31 -11.15 -8.16
C SER A 99 18.34 -12.66 -7.96
N ARG A 100 19.20 -13.38 -8.70
CA ARG A 100 19.37 -14.83 -8.53
C ARG A 100 19.80 -15.21 -7.12
N ILE A 101 20.66 -14.39 -6.50
CA ILE A 101 21.10 -14.58 -5.11
C ILE A 101 19.92 -14.42 -4.16
N TYR A 102 19.09 -13.38 -4.38
CA TYR A 102 17.89 -13.17 -3.58
C TYR A 102 16.92 -14.36 -3.71
N GLN A 103 16.64 -14.81 -4.92
CA GLN A 103 15.78 -15.96 -5.18
C GLN A 103 16.30 -17.23 -4.49
N TRP A 104 17.59 -17.49 -4.59
CA TRP A 104 18.19 -18.67 -3.97
C TRP A 104 18.16 -18.60 -2.44
N LEU A 105 18.53 -17.47 -1.84
CA LEU A 105 18.67 -17.33 -0.39
C LEU A 105 17.33 -17.07 0.30
N PHE A 106 16.55 -16.08 -0.16
CA PHE A 106 15.35 -15.61 0.55
C PHE A 106 14.11 -16.43 0.14
N VAL A 107 13.87 -16.60 -1.13
CA VAL A 107 12.75 -17.43 -1.61
C VAL A 107 13.03 -18.90 -1.31
N GLY A 108 14.29 -19.35 -1.43
CA GLY A 108 14.71 -20.67 -1.01
C GLY A 108 14.48 -20.96 0.48
N ALA A 109 14.56 -19.94 1.36
CA ALA A 109 14.18 -20.07 2.76
C ALA A 109 12.66 -20.17 2.92
N LEU A 110 11.87 -19.33 2.21
CA LEU A 110 10.41 -19.36 2.26
C LEU A 110 9.81 -20.72 1.89
N ARG A 111 10.44 -21.44 0.97
CA ARG A 111 10.03 -22.83 0.59
C ARG A 111 10.03 -23.81 1.77
N ARG A 112 10.72 -23.48 2.84
CA ARG A 112 10.88 -24.32 4.03
C ARG A 112 10.02 -23.85 5.21
N PHE A 113 9.15 -22.88 4.99
CA PHE A 113 8.20 -22.37 5.99
C PHE A 113 7.02 -23.32 6.13
N ASP A 114 6.46 -23.38 7.32
CA ASP A 114 5.27 -24.18 7.60
C ASP A 114 4.03 -23.56 6.99
N ARG A 115 3.95 -22.21 7.00
CA ARG A 115 2.84 -21.46 6.39
C ARG A 115 3.33 -20.14 5.82
N LEU A 116 2.64 -19.67 4.77
CA LEU A 116 2.79 -18.32 4.25
C LEU A 116 1.45 -17.59 4.29
N LEU A 117 1.50 -16.33 4.65
CA LEU A 117 0.39 -15.39 4.58
C LEU A 117 0.67 -14.44 3.42
N ALA A 118 -0.25 -14.34 2.49
CA ALA A 118 -0.16 -13.44 1.35
C ALA A 118 -1.12 -12.28 1.53
N ASN A 119 -0.67 -11.05 1.28
CA ASN A 119 -1.49 -9.85 1.46
C ASN A 119 -2.55 -9.64 0.37
N SER A 120 -2.54 -10.45 -0.71
CA SER A 120 -3.52 -10.41 -1.79
C SER A 120 -3.57 -11.74 -2.55
N SER A 121 -4.63 -11.94 -3.32
CA SER A 121 -4.79 -13.08 -4.22
C SER A 121 -3.67 -13.14 -5.26
N ASN A 122 -3.21 -12.00 -5.78
CA ASN A 122 -2.06 -11.95 -6.68
C ASN A 122 -0.76 -12.37 -5.97
N THR A 123 -0.53 -11.90 -4.74
CA THR A 123 0.63 -12.31 -3.93
C THR A 123 0.58 -13.79 -3.58
N HIS A 124 -0.62 -14.36 -3.32
CA HIS A 124 -0.81 -15.79 -3.13
C HIS A 124 -0.37 -16.58 -4.37
N ARG A 125 -0.83 -16.18 -5.57
CA ARG A 125 -0.43 -16.82 -6.83
C ARG A 125 1.09 -16.79 -7.01
N LEU A 126 1.71 -15.62 -6.84
CA LEU A 126 3.17 -15.45 -6.94
C LEU A 126 3.93 -16.29 -5.91
N ALA A 127 3.43 -16.33 -4.66
CA ALA A 127 4.03 -17.15 -3.62
C ALA A 127 3.96 -18.63 -3.94
N ASN A 128 2.83 -19.10 -4.50
CA ASN A 128 2.69 -20.49 -4.92
C ASN A 128 3.63 -20.83 -6.09
N GLU A 129 3.74 -19.97 -7.10
CA GLU A 129 4.68 -20.13 -8.22
C GLU A 129 6.13 -20.17 -7.73
N ALA A 130 6.49 -19.30 -6.78
CA ALA A 130 7.85 -19.18 -6.28
C ALA A 130 8.25 -20.31 -5.31
N THR A 131 7.31 -20.80 -4.49
CA THR A 131 7.61 -21.72 -3.38
C THR A 131 7.07 -23.13 -3.55
N GLY A 132 5.97 -23.30 -4.27
CA GLY A 132 5.28 -24.58 -4.41
C GLY A 132 4.54 -25.04 -3.16
N LEU A 133 4.25 -24.14 -2.19
CA LEU A 133 3.65 -24.50 -0.91
C LEU A 133 2.15 -24.79 -0.97
N GLY A 134 1.46 -24.41 -2.06
CA GLY A 134 0.06 -24.75 -2.32
C GLY A 134 -0.89 -24.36 -1.17
N HIS A 135 -1.55 -25.37 -0.58
CA HIS A 135 -2.52 -25.20 0.51
C HIS A 135 -1.96 -24.61 1.82
N ARG A 136 -0.65 -24.46 1.94
CA ARG A 136 0.01 -23.81 3.08
C ARG A 136 0.11 -22.30 2.93
N ILE A 137 -0.42 -21.73 1.85
CA ILE A 137 -0.46 -20.29 1.62
C ILE A 137 -1.89 -19.80 1.85
N HIS A 138 -2.06 -18.82 2.72
CA HIS A 138 -3.37 -18.24 3.04
C HIS A 138 -3.38 -16.76 2.68
N VAL A 139 -4.51 -16.27 2.15
CA VAL A 139 -4.67 -14.83 1.89
C VAL A 139 -5.20 -14.16 3.15
N ILE A 140 -4.43 -13.21 3.67
CA ILE A 140 -4.85 -12.32 4.75
C ILE A 140 -4.59 -10.89 4.29
N HIS A 141 -5.66 -10.21 3.91
CA HIS A 141 -5.59 -8.81 3.48
C HIS A 141 -5.17 -7.91 4.65
N PRO A 142 -4.38 -6.87 4.40
CA PRO A 142 -4.00 -5.91 5.44
C PRO A 142 -5.23 -5.13 5.92
N GLY A 143 -5.20 -4.72 7.18
CA GLY A 143 -6.26 -3.93 7.78
C GLY A 143 -6.18 -2.43 7.42
N VAL A 144 -7.29 -1.74 7.60
CA VAL A 144 -7.40 -0.28 7.50
C VAL A 144 -8.10 0.30 8.72
N SER A 145 -7.71 1.51 9.12
CA SER A 145 -8.40 2.27 10.15
C SER A 145 -9.58 3.02 9.53
N ILE A 146 -10.78 2.80 10.08
CA ILE A 146 -11.97 3.51 9.62
C ILE A 146 -12.01 4.87 10.32
N ALA A 147 -11.80 5.94 9.55
CA ALA A 147 -11.90 7.29 10.06
C ALA A 147 -13.38 7.70 10.28
N PRO A 148 -13.68 8.52 11.29
CA PRO A 148 -14.98 9.14 11.40
C PRO A 148 -15.36 9.91 10.14
N SER A 149 -16.65 9.98 9.83
CA SER A 149 -17.12 10.77 8.69
C SER A 149 -16.66 12.23 8.84
N PRO A 150 -16.03 12.81 7.80
CA PRO A 150 -15.54 14.17 7.86
C PRO A 150 -16.71 15.15 8.07
N SER A 151 -16.47 16.25 8.80
CA SER A 151 -17.45 17.33 8.92
C SER A 151 -17.60 18.07 7.58
N ALA A 152 -18.76 18.66 7.32
CA ALA A 152 -19.01 19.50 6.14
C ALA A 152 -17.96 20.62 5.97
N ASN A 153 -17.46 21.17 7.08
CA ASN A 153 -16.43 22.21 7.07
C ASN A 153 -15.05 21.73 6.63
N THR A 154 -14.76 20.43 6.67
CA THR A 154 -13.45 19.87 6.30
C THR A 154 -13.13 20.11 4.84
N SER A 155 -14.08 19.79 3.95
CA SER A 155 -13.93 19.97 2.50
C SER A 155 -13.83 21.47 2.14
N ALA A 156 -14.70 22.31 2.68
CA ALA A 156 -14.67 23.76 2.43
C ALA A 156 -13.35 24.39 2.86
N THR A 157 -12.80 23.99 4.01
CA THR A 157 -11.52 24.49 4.53
C THR A 157 -10.35 24.09 3.61
N PHE A 158 -10.29 22.82 3.18
CA PHE A 158 -9.27 22.34 2.27
C PHE A 158 -9.33 23.08 0.93
N ARG A 159 -10.51 23.16 0.31
CA ARG A 159 -10.71 23.84 -0.97
C ARG A 159 -10.29 25.31 -0.90
N LYS A 160 -10.75 26.05 0.14
CA LYS A 160 -10.36 27.46 0.36
C LYS A 160 -8.85 27.64 0.53
N ARG A 161 -8.19 26.76 1.31
CA ARG A 161 -6.74 26.79 1.53
C ARG A 161 -5.94 26.66 0.24
N HIS A 162 -6.45 25.88 -0.69
CA HIS A 162 -5.77 25.57 -1.96
C HIS A 162 -6.33 26.32 -3.18
N GLY A 163 -7.19 27.34 -2.95
CA GLY A 163 -7.74 28.17 -4.03
C GLY A 163 -8.69 27.43 -4.97
N LEU A 164 -9.32 26.33 -4.49
CA LEU A 164 -10.27 25.54 -5.25
C LEU A 164 -11.72 25.99 -4.93
N ASN A 165 -12.54 26.14 -5.95
CA ASN A 165 -13.95 26.46 -5.80
C ASN A 165 -14.71 25.25 -5.25
N GLU A 166 -15.91 25.50 -4.67
CA GLU A 166 -16.76 24.42 -4.14
C GLU A 166 -17.14 23.37 -5.20
N GLN A 167 -17.32 23.82 -6.45
CA GLN A 167 -17.72 22.99 -7.55
C GLN A 167 -16.55 22.43 -8.39
N THR A 168 -15.30 22.77 -8.07
CA THR A 168 -14.14 22.23 -8.77
C THR A 168 -14.06 20.73 -8.56
N PRO A 169 -14.14 19.90 -9.62
CA PRO A 169 -13.95 18.46 -9.49
C PRO A 169 -12.51 18.15 -9.08
N ILE A 170 -12.32 17.39 -8.01
CA ILE A 170 -11.01 17.02 -7.49
C ILE A 170 -10.75 15.54 -7.72
N LEU A 171 -9.78 15.24 -8.57
CA LEU A 171 -9.12 13.93 -8.63
C LEU A 171 -7.99 13.92 -7.62
N LEU A 172 -7.84 12.84 -6.86
CA LEU A 172 -6.79 12.70 -5.87
C LEU A 172 -5.87 11.53 -6.21
N SER A 173 -4.56 11.74 -6.14
CA SER A 173 -3.56 10.67 -6.17
C SER A 173 -2.71 10.73 -4.92
N VAL A 174 -2.59 9.60 -4.21
CA VAL A 174 -1.81 9.49 -2.96
C VAL A 174 -0.76 8.39 -3.08
N GLY A 175 0.48 8.69 -2.69
CA GLY A 175 1.51 7.67 -2.58
C GLY A 175 2.90 8.13 -3.02
N ARG A 176 3.87 7.22 -2.95
CA ARG A 176 5.23 7.48 -3.43
C ARG A 176 5.21 7.73 -4.95
N LEU A 177 5.86 8.78 -5.40
CA LEU A 177 5.97 9.09 -6.82
C LEU A 177 7.07 8.21 -7.43
N THR A 178 6.64 7.16 -8.09
CA THR A 178 7.50 6.19 -8.78
C THR A 178 6.87 5.82 -10.13
N PRO A 179 7.66 5.44 -11.15
CA PRO A 179 7.13 5.07 -12.46
C PRO A 179 6.01 4.04 -12.41
N ARG A 180 6.13 3.04 -11.53
CA ARG A 180 5.10 2.01 -11.34
C ARG A 180 3.72 2.56 -10.97
N LYS A 181 3.67 3.72 -10.30
CA LYS A 181 2.38 4.33 -9.94
C LYS A 181 1.64 4.91 -11.15
N GLY A 182 2.29 5.02 -12.32
CA GLY A 182 1.68 5.33 -13.59
C GLY A 182 1.13 6.75 -13.71
N LEU A 183 1.59 7.67 -12.85
CA LEU A 183 1.01 9.01 -12.80
C LEU A 183 1.44 9.87 -13.99
N THR A 184 2.67 9.68 -14.49
CA THR A 184 3.12 10.32 -15.74
C THR A 184 2.25 9.91 -16.91
N GLU A 185 2.03 8.60 -17.09
CA GLU A 185 1.19 8.04 -18.17
C GLU A 185 -0.28 8.48 -18.02
N PHE A 186 -0.77 8.61 -16.79
CA PHE A 186 -2.11 9.13 -16.52
C PHE A 186 -2.26 10.58 -16.99
N VAL A 187 -1.30 11.45 -16.65
CA VAL A 187 -1.30 12.87 -17.06
C VAL A 187 -1.15 13.00 -18.56
N GLU A 188 -0.34 12.16 -19.20
CA GLU A 188 -0.13 12.16 -20.64
C GLU A 188 -1.34 11.63 -21.45
N ARG A 189 -1.98 10.54 -20.97
CA ARG A 189 -2.89 9.75 -21.81
C ARG A 189 -4.35 9.77 -21.33
N THR A 190 -4.63 10.14 -20.09
CA THR A 190 -5.99 10.13 -19.51
C THR A 190 -6.47 11.54 -19.20
N LEU A 191 -5.69 12.32 -18.48
CA LEU A 191 -6.10 13.63 -17.99
C LEU A 191 -6.50 14.62 -19.09
N PRO A 192 -5.85 14.66 -20.28
CA PRO A 192 -6.28 15.54 -21.37
C PRO A 192 -7.74 15.29 -21.78
N SER A 193 -8.17 14.03 -21.85
CA SER A 193 -9.54 13.66 -22.20
C SER A 193 -10.55 14.04 -21.11
N VAL A 194 -10.14 13.95 -19.84
CA VAL A 194 -10.97 14.39 -18.71
C VAL A 194 -11.15 15.91 -18.72
N VAL A 195 -10.05 16.66 -18.84
CA VAL A 195 -10.05 18.14 -18.83
C VAL A 195 -10.78 18.71 -20.05
N LYS A 196 -10.72 18.05 -21.19
CA LYS A 196 -11.53 18.45 -22.36
C LYS A 196 -13.02 18.50 -22.06
N VAL A 197 -13.51 17.63 -21.18
CA VAL A 197 -14.92 17.52 -20.79
C VAL A 197 -15.24 18.30 -19.51
N LEU A 198 -14.28 18.39 -18.61
CA LEU A 198 -14.37 19.06 -17.30
C LEU A 198 -13.17 19.99 -17.14
N PRO A 199 -13.18 21.20 -17.75
CA PRO A 199 -12.00 22.09 -17.80
C PRO A 199 -11.49 22.54 -16.43
N GLU A 200 -12.36 22.63 -15.44
CA GLU A 200 -12.04 23.03 -14.05
C GLU A 200 -11.52 21.86 -13.19
N CYS A 201 -11.46 20.64 -13.74
CA CYS A 201 -11.01 19.47 -12.99
C CYS A 201 -9.53 19.63 -12.59
N VAL A 202 -9.24 19.37 -11.30
CA VAL A 202 -7.88 19.46 -10.74
C VAL A 202 -7.44 18.11 -10.23
N LEU A 203 -6.24 17.69 -10.61
CA LEU A 203 -5.54 16.54 -10.04
C LEU A 203 -4.67 16.99 -8.88
N VAL A 204 -5.08 16.66 -7.67
CA VAL A 204 -4.29 16.86 -6.43
C VAL A 204 -3.36 15.66 -6.25
N ILE A 205 -2.07 15.92 -6.09
CA ILE A 205 -1.03 14.90 -5.96
C ILE A 205 -0.37 15.03 -4.58
N ILE A 206 -0.54 13.99 -3.77
CA ILE A 206 0.06 13.88 -2.43
C ILE A 206 1.10 12.77 -2.44
N GLY A 207 2.32 13.14 -2.09
CA GLY A 207 3.45 12.23 -1.99
C GLY A 207 4.75 12.83 -2.51
N SER A 208 5.81 12.06 -2.39
CA SER A 208 7.15 12.49 -2.80
C SER A 208 7.91 11.34 -3.47
N GLU A 209 8.97 11.69 -4.16
CA GLU A 209 9.92 10.72 -4.69
C GLU A 209 10.68 10.04 -3.54
N PRO A 210 10.89 8.73 -3.59
CA PRO A 210 11.60 8.01 -2.53
C PRO A 210 13.08 8.42 -2.52
N ARG A 211 13.55 9.02 -1.43
CA ARG A 211 14.94 9.46 -1.25
C ARG A 211 15.97 8.32 -1.29
N HIS A 212 15.53 7.06 -1.07
CA HIS A 212 16.39 5.89 -0.88
C HIS A 212 15.89 4.65 -1.63
N ALA A 213 15.33 4.83 -2.84
CA ALA A 213 14.96 3.68 -3.66
C ALA A 213 16.21 2.91 -4.11
N LEU A 214 16.13 1.57 -4.08
CA LEU A 214 17.18 0.68 -4.62
C LEU A 214 17.40 0.90 -6.13
N LYS A 215 16.39 1.38 -6.85
CA LYS A 215 16.49 1.92 -8.21
C LYS A 215 16.30 3.42 -8.13
N LYS A 216 17.20 4.19 -8.79
CA LYS A 216 17.07 5.64 -8.96
C LYS A 216 15.79 5.92 -9.77
N SER A 217 14.70 6.24 -9.07
CA SER A 217 13.44 6.75 -9.67
C SER A 217 13.35 8.27 -9.52
N ALA A 218 14.51 8.96 -9.49
CA ALA A 218 14.54 10.41 -9.44
C ALA A 218 14.02 10.99 -10.76
N GLY A 219 13.19 12.02 -10.67
CA GLY A 219 12.69 12.75 -11.83
C GLY A 219 11.24 12.42 -12.21
N GLU A 220 10.49 11.66 -11.42
CA GLU A 220 9.08 11.37 -11.71
C GLU A 220 8.23 12.65 -11.67
N ILE A 221 8.46 13.54 -10.70
CA ILE A 221 7.80 14.85 -10.66
C ILE A 221 8.08 15.65 -11.93
N ALA A 222 9.35 15.68 -12.37
CA ALA A 222 9.71 16.39 -13.59
C ALA A 222 9.04 15.80 -14.85
N ARG A 223 8.88 14.48 -14.90
CA ARG A 223 8.17 13.79 -15.98
C ARG A 223 6.68 14.12 -15.99
N ILE A 224 6.03 14.12 -14.81
CA ILE A 224 4.62 14.51 -14.67
C ILE A 224 4.42 15.97 -15.12
N VAL A 225 5.29 16.88 -14.69
CA VAL A 225 5.22 18.30 -15.09
C VAL A 225 5.44 18.45 -16.60
N ALA A 226 6.43 17.79 -17.18
CA ALA A 226 6.68 17.83 -18.63
C ALA A 226 5.48 17.29 -19.44
N ALA A 227 4.87 16.19 -19.00
CA ALA A 227 3.65 15.66 -19.60
C ALA A 227 2.49 16.67 -19.53
N ALA A 228 2.31 17.33 -18.39
CA ALA A 228 1.28 18.36 -18.22
C ALA A 228 1.53 19.56 -19.16
N THR A 229 2.78 20.06 -19.23
CA THR A 229 3.13 21.17 -20.12
C THR A 229 2.90 20.82 -21.58
N THR A 230 3.22 19.60 -22.00
CA THR A 230 2.97 19.15 -23.39
C THR A 230 1.48 19.25 -23.77
N HIS A 231 0.57 19.09 -22.80
CA HIS A 231 -0.87 19.13 -23.02
C HIS A 231 -1.56 20.40 -22.51
N GLY A 232 -0.81 21.40 -22.01
CA GLY A 232 -1.36 22.65 -21.45
C GLY A 232 -2.21 22.45 -20.19
N LEU A 233 -1.82 21.49 -19.35
CA LEU A 233 -2.56 21.06 -18.16
C LEU A 233 -1.97 21.55 -16.83
N GLU A 234 -1.03 22.49 -16.85
CA GLU A 234 -0.31 22.93 -15.64
C GLU A 234 -1.27 23.46 -14.57
N LYS A 235 -2.31 24.18 -14.98
CA LYS A 235 -3.34 24.70 -14.07
C LYS A 235 -4.24 23.62 -13.48
N ASN A 236 -4.26 22.43 -14.06
CA ASN A 236 -5.06 21.30 -13.64
C ASN A 236 -4.28 20.36 -12.67
N LEU A 237 -3.06 20.72 -12.30
CA LEU A 237 -2.24 19.97 -11.35
C LEU A 237 -2.00 20.78 -10.07
N LEU A 238 -2.16 20.12 -8.92
CA LEU A 238 -1.81 20.66 -7.61
C LEU A 238 -0.93 19.65 -6.86
N PHE A 239 0.36 19.96 -6.74
CA PHE A 239 1.29 19.15 -5.95
C PHE A 239 1.33 19.65 -4.51
N LEU A 240 1.02 18.77 -3.55
CA LEU A 240 1.12 19.06 -2.11
C LEU A 240 2.37 18.47 -1.45
N GLY A 241 3.10 17.61 -2.18
CA GLY A 241 4.26 16.93 -1.60
C GLY A 241 3.86 15.93 -0.49
N SER A 242 4.77 15.68 0.44
CA SER A 242 4.45 14.89 1.65
C SER A 242 3.72 15.77 2.64
N VAL A 243 2.57 15.32 3.10
CA VAL A 243 1.71 16.02 4.04
C VAL A 243 1.57 15.24 5.35
N ASP A 244 1.07 15.89 6.40
CA ASP A 244 0.69 15.21 7.63
C ASP A 244 -0.65 14.46 7.50
N ASP A 245 -0.95 13.61 8.48
CA ASP A 245 -2.18 12.79 8.47
C ASP A 245 -3.44 13.63 8.43
N ARG A 246 -3.45 14.79 9.10
CA ARG A 246 -4.58 15.71 9.09
C ARG A 246 -4.86 16.23 7.69
N THR A 247 -3.85 16.73 7.01
CA THR A 247 -3.96 17.25 5.63
C THR A 247 -4.36 16.14 4.66
N LEU A 248 -3.84 14.92 4.86
CA LEU A 248 -4.26 13.75 4.07
C LEU A 248 -5.74 13.44 4.26
N HIS A 249 -6.25 13.43 5.50
CA HIS A 249 -7.66 13.23 5.77
C HIS A 249 -8.54 14.36 5.18
N GLU A 250 -8.09 15.62 5.26
CA GLU A 250 -8.78 16.76 4.64
C GLU A 250 -8.86 16.58 3.10
N ALA A 251 -7.79 16.13 2.46
CA ALA A 251 -7.76 15.86 1.01
C ALA A 251 -8.68 14.70 0.61
N LEU A 252 -8.63 13.56 1.33
CA LEU A 252 -9.52 12.41 1.11
C LEU A 252 -11.01 12.77 1.26
N ALA A 253 -11.31 13.63 2.24
CA ALA A 253 -12.67 14.13 2.49
C ALA A 253 -13.17 15.10 1.41
N SER A 254 -12.25 15.82 0.77
CA SER A 254 -12.55 16.89 -0.20
C SER A 254 -12.56 16.44 -1.64
N ALA A 255 -11.92 15.33 -1.94
CA ALA A 255 -11.85 14.78 -3.28
C ALA A 255 -13.17 14.12 -3.69
N ASP A 256 -13.42 14.11 -4.99
CA ASP A 256 -14.58 13.49 -5.60
C ASP A 256 -14.26 12.08 -6.10
N LEU A 257 -13.00 11.81 -6.45
CA LEU A 257 -12.56 10.52 -6.96
C LEU A 257 -11.05 10.35 -6.74
N MET A 258 -10.64 9.18 -6.28
CA MET A 258 -9.23 8.81 -6.29
C MET A 258 -8.84 8.15 -7.60
N VAL A 259 -7.67 8.49 -8.13
CA VAL A 259 -7.07 7.85 -9.31
C VAL A 259 -5.86 7.03 -8.92
N PHE A 260 -5.85 5.76 -9.32
CA PHE A 260 -4.80 4.81 -9.00
C PHE A 260 -4.34 4.03 -10.24
N PRO A 261 -3.64 4.70 -11.19
CA PRO A 261 -3.28 4.18 -12.50
C PRO A 261 -2.03 3.28 -12.46
N VAL A 262 -1.95 2.37 -11.49
CA VAL A 262 -0.79 1.49 -11.28
C VAL A 262 -0.50 0.67 -12.53
N LEU A 263 0.77 0.67 -12.95
CA LEU A 263 1.24 -0.10 -14.08
C LEU A 263 1.62 -1.52 -13.67
N ASP A 264 1.40 -2.48 -14.55
CA ASP A 264 1.92 -3.84 -14.40
C ASP A 264 3.36 -3.88 -14.92
N VAL A 265 4.32 -3.76 -13.98
CA VAL A 265 5.75 -3.71 -14.30
C VAL A 265 6.42 -5.00 -13.83
N PRO A 266 7.03 -5.78 -14.74
CA PRO A 266 7.75 -6.99 -14.35
C PRO A 266 8.81 -6.72 -13.27
N GLY A 267 8.72 -7.43 -12.15
CA GLY A 267 9.64 -7.28 -11.02
C GLY A 267 9.41 -6.05 -10.13
N ASP A 268 8.34 -5.27 -10.36
CA ASP A 268 7.92 -4.16 -9.51
C ASP A 268 6.39 -4.07 -9.46
N ILE A 269 5.77 -4.88 -8.63
CA ILE A 269 4.31 -5.05 -8.56
C ILE A 269 3.68 -4.28 -7.40
N GLU A 270 2.40 -3.93 -7.54
CA GLU A 270 1.58 -3.48 -6.42
C GLU A 270 1.10 -4.71 -5.64
N GLY A 271 1.47 -4.77 -4.34
CA GLY A 271 1.16 -5.94 -3.51
C GLY A 271 -0.32 -6.05 -3.14
N PHE A 272 -0.98 -4.92 -2.86
CA PHE A 272 -2.40 -4.90 -2.47
C PHE A 272 -3.12 -3.64 -2.96
N GLY A 273 -2.57 -2.44 -2.67
CA GLY A 273 -3.24 -1.17 -2.98
C GLY A 273 -3.85 -0.49 -1.75
N MET A 274 -3.11 -0.45 -0.63
CA MET A 274 -3.57 0.16 0.64
C MET A 274 -4.24 1.52 0.46
N VAL A 275 -3.68 2.38 -0.41
CA VAL A 275 -4.23 3.74 -0.61
C VAL A 275 -5.66 3.73 -1.17
N ALA A 276 -6.03 2.72 -1.97
CA ALA A 276 -7.41 2.56 -2.46
C ALA A 276 -8.36 2.13 -1.33
N LEU A 277 -7.88 1.28 -0.43
CA LEU A 277 -8.65 0.88 0.76
C LEU A 277 -8.79 2.04 1.76
N GLU A 278 -7.74 2.85 1.96
CA GLU A 278 -7.76 4.07 2.77
C GLU A 278 -8.73 5.13 2.20
N ALA A 279 -8.77 5.26 0.86
CA ALA A 279 -9.75 6.09 0.19
C ALA A 279 -11.18 5.59 0.45
N ALA A 280 -11.44 4.29 0.29
CA ALA A 280 -12.74 3.69 0.58
C ALA A 280 -13.15 3.87 2.05
N ALA A 281 -12.21 3.72 3.01
CA ALA A 281 -12.45 3.98 4.43
C ALA A 281 -12.86 5.44 4.72
N SER A 282 -12.39 6.36 3.89
CA SER A 282 -12.80 7.78 3.93
C SER A 282 -14.08 8.06 3.14
N GLY A 283 -14.66 7.05 2.51
CA GLY A 283 -15.84 7.19 1.64
C GLY A 283 -15.51 7.72 0.23
N LEU A 284 -14.25 7.67 -0.19
CA LEU A 284 -13.82 8.15 -1.50
C LEU A 284 -13.68 6.96 -2.47
N PRO A 285 -14.46 6.91 -3.56
CA PRO A 285 -14.31 5.86 -4.57
C PRO A 285 -13.01 6.00 -5.35
N THR A 286 -12.52 4.89 -5.88
CA THR A 286 -11.25 4.83 -6.62
C THR A 286 -11.47 4.31 -8.04
N VAL A 287 -10.89 4.98 -9.05
CA VAL A 287 -10.68 4.38 -10.39
C VAL A 287 -9.24 3.89 -10.47
N ALA A 288 -9.05 2.61 -10.80
CA ALA A 288 -7.73 1.99 -10.86
C ALA A 288 -7.59 1.04 -12.04
N PHE A 289 -6.37 0.81 -12.50
CA PHE A 289 -6.08 -0.37 -13.31
C PHE A 289 -6.10 -1.63 -12.46
N ALA A 290 -6.66 -2.71 -13.01
CA ALA A 290 -6.72 -4.04 -12.38
C ALA A 290 -5.33 -4.72 -12.44
N ALA A 291 -4.31 -4.12 -11.82
CA ALA A 291 -2.92 -4.57 -11.86
C ALA A 291 -2.46 -5.07 -10.48
N GLY A 292 -1.66 -6.15 -10.46
CA GLY A 292 -1.13 -6.71 -9.24
C GLY A 292 -2.22 -7.08 -8.23
N GLY A 293 -2.07 -6.64 -6.98
CA GLY A 293 -3.03 -6.88 -5.89
C GLY A 293 -4.18 -5.86 -5.80
N VAL A 294 -4.23 -4.86 -6.70
CA VAL A 294 -5.27 -3.81 -6.67
C VAL A 294 -6.71 -4.36 -6.73
N PRO A 295 -7.01 -5.45 -7.49
CA PRO A 295 -8.35 -6.03 -7.51
C PRO A 295 -8.87 -6.50 -6.15
N ASP A 296 -8.01 -6.81 -5.20
CA ASP A 296 -8.42 -7.22 -3.85
C ASP A 296 -8.77 -6.00 -2.96
N ALA A 297 -8.27 -4.80 -3.30
CA ALA A 297 -8.49 -3.56 -2.55
C ALA A 297 -9.69 -2.74 -3.06
N ILE A 298 -10.31 -3.14 -4.17
CA ILE A 298 -11.42 -2.43 -4.81
C ILE A 298 -12.50 -3.43 -5.23
N GLU A 299 -13.71 -3.24 -4.74
CA GLU A 299 -14.89 -3.93 -5.26
C GLU A 299 -15.53 -3.09 -6.36
N HIS A 300 -15.54 -3.64 -7.60
CA HIS A 300 -16.03 -2.93 -8.78
C HIS A 300 -17.50 -2.51 -8.62
N SER A 301 -17.79 -1.25 -8.89
CA SER A 301 -19.12 -0.62 -8.74
C SER A 301 -19.62 -0.51 -7.28
N VAL A 302 -18.82 -0.84 -6.29
CA VAL A 302 -19.11 -0.68 -4.85
C VAL A 302 -18.18 0.34 -4.23
N SER A 303 -16.88 0.06 -4.15
CA SER A 303 -15.86 0.98 -3.61
C SER A 303 -15.05 1.70 -4.69
N GLY A 304 -15.29 1.41 -5.97
CA GLY A 304 -14.61 2.04 -7.09
C GLY A 304 -14.81 1.31 -8.42
N TYR A 305 -13.91 1.55 -9.34
CA TYR A 305 -13.94 0.98 -10.68
C TYR A 305 -12.59 0.39 -11.05
N LEU A 306 -12.61 -0.88 -11.47
CA LEU A 306 -11.44 -1.56 -12.02
C LEU A 306 -11.49 -1.48 -13.56
N VAL A 307 -10.42 -0.97 -14.14
CA VAL A 307 -10.22 -0.83 -15.58
C VAL A 307 -9.11 -1.78 -16.04
N PRO A 308 -9.22 -2.43 -17.19
CA PRO A 308 -8.13 -3.26 -17.72
C PRO A 308 -6.83 -2.46 -17.83
N PRO A 309 -5.67 -3.06 -17.43
CA PRO A 309 -4.38 -2.39 -17.51
C PRO A 309 -4.09 -1.82 -18.91
N GLY A 310 -3.66 -0.55 -18.96
CA GLY A 310 -3.33 0.14 -20.21
C GLY A 310 -4.54 0.67 -21.01
N ASN A 311 -5.77 0.43 -20.60
CA ASN A 311 -6.96 1.00 -21.27
C ASN A 311 -7.24 2.43 -20.75
N TYR A 312 -6.38 3.38 -21.13
CA TYR A 312 -6.46 4.78 -20.72
C TYR A 312 -7.72 5.48 -21.20
N ARG A 313 -8.28 5.04 -22.35
CA ARG A 313 -9.56 5.54 -22.85
C ARG A 313 -10.70 5.19 -21.90
N GLN A 314 -10.85 3.93 -21.55
CA GLN A 314 -11.90 3.51 -20.61
C GLN A 314 -11.68 4.15 -19.24
N PHE A 315 -10.42 4.37 -18.82
CA PHE A 315 -10.10 5.04 -17.56
C PHE A 315 -10.66 6.47 -17.56
N SER A 316 -10.42 7.26 -18.63
CA SER A 316 -10.97 8.63 -18.76
C SER A 316 -12.49 8.66 -18.85
N GLU A 317 -13.10 7.75 -19.62
CA GLU A 317 -14.56 7.62 -19.74
C GLU A 317 -15.20 7.31 -18.36
N THR A 318 -14.60 6.41 -17.58
CA THR A 318 -15.06 6.06 -16.23
C THR A 318 -15.00 7.25 -15.27
N ILE A 319 -13.88 8.01 -15.28
CA ILE A 319 -13.76 9.24 -14.48
C ILE A 319 -14.86 10.24 -14.84
N VAL A 320 -15.03 10.54 -16.13
CA VAL A 320 -16.03 11.52 -16.60
C VAL A 320 -17.44 11.09 -16.23
N GLN A 321 -17.76 9.81 -16.43
CA GLN A 321 -19.07 9.27 -16.07
C GLN A 321 -19.34 9.38 -14.58
N HIS A 322 -18.35 9.09 -13.73
CA HIS A 322 -18.47 9.19 -12.28
C HIS A 322 -18.70 10.65 -11.85
N LEU A 323 -17.83 11.56 -12.29
CA LEU A 323 -17.90 12.98 -11.90
C LEU A 323 -19.17 13.69 -12.39
N ARG A 324 -19.78 13.22 -13.48
CA ARG A 324 -21.08 13.73 -13.97
C ARG A 324 -22.28 13.19 -13.21
N ARG A 325 -22.15 12.04 -12.58
CA ARG A 325 -23.21 11.42 -11.78
C ARG A 325 -23.21 12.01 -10.40
N GLN A 326 -23.46 13.21 -10.10
CA GLN A 326 -23.46 13.79 -8.75
C GLN A 326 -23.41 12.72 -7.65
N GLU A 327 -22.25 12.60 -6.97
CA GLU A 327 -22.04 11.60 -5.92
C GLU A 327 -23.18 11.66 -4.91
N THR A 328 -23.89 10.55 -4.75
CA THR A 328 -24.88 10.47 -3.69
C THR A 328 -24.17 10.10 -2.37
N PRO A 329 -24.61 10.63 -1.22
CA PRO A 329 -24.13 10.20 0.09
C PRO A 329 -24.11 8.67 0.26
N ALA A 330 -25.03 7.99 -0.41
CA ALA A 330 -25.12 6.53 -0.46
C ALA A 330 -23.89 5.85 -1.08
N TRP A 331 -23.20 6.49 -2.03
CA TRP A 331 -21.96 5.90 -2.58
C TRP A 331 -20.81 5.98 -1.59
N ARG A 332 -20.64 7.13 -0.95
CA ARG A 332 -19.63 7.31 0.10
C ARG A 332 -19.79 6.29 1.24
N GLU A 333 -21.04 6.02 1.62
CA GLU A 333 -21.36 5.03 2.64
C GLU A 333 -21.04 3.59 2.18
N ARG A 334 -21.34 3.23 0.93
CA ARG A 334 -20.95 1.92 0.37
C ARG A 334 -19.43 1.70 0.40
N CYS A 335 -18.64 2.72 0.07
CA CYS A 335 -17.19 2.64 0.18
C CYS A 335 -16.75 2.33 1.62
N ARG A 336 -17.33 3.01 2.62
CA ARG A 336 -17.00 2.78 4.05
C ARG A 336 -17.43 1.38 4.51
N ILE A 337 -18.61 0.92 4.11
CA ILE A 337 -19.10 -0.42 4.41
C ILE A 337 -18.14 -1.47 3.84
N PHE A 338 -17.73 -1.31 2.57
CA PHE A 338 -16.71 -2.19 1.97
C PHE A 338 -15.41 -2.18 2.79
N ALA A 339 -14.86 -0.99 3.09
CA ALA A 339 -13.63 -0.87 3.86
C ALA A 339 -13.73 -1.45 5.27
N SER A 340 -14.90 -1.41 5.90
CA SER A 340 -15.11 -1.97 7.25
C SER A 340 -14.91 -3.49 7.31
N ALA A 341 -15.03 -4.18 6.18
CA ALA A 341 -14.69 -5.60 6.09
C ALA A 341 -13.18 -5.88 6.21
N PHE A 342 -12.36 -4.83 6.12
CA PHE A 342 -10.91 -4.84 6.24
C PHE A 342 -10.43 -4.07 7.48
N SER A 343 -11.25 -3.93 8.54
CA SER A 343 -10.78 -3.31 9.77
C SER A 343 -9.65 -4.11 10.41
N TRP A 344 -8.80 -3.46 11.21
CA TRP A 344 -7.71 -4.14 11.91
C TRP A 344 -8.22 -5.23 12.85
N ASP A 345 -9.36 -5.02 13.51
CA ASP A 345 -10.00 -6.04 14.36
C ASP A 345 -10.27 -7.32 13.56
N LYS A 346 -10.84 -7.20 12.35
CA LYS A 346 -11.09 -8.34 11.46
C LYS A 346 -9.82 -8.98 10.87
N PHE A 347 -8.72 -8.22 10.83
CA PHE A 347 -7.41 -8.78 10.49
C PHE A 347 -6.91 -9.70 11.61
N GLY A 348 -7.11 -9.31 12.87
CA GLY A 348 -6.70 -10.10 14.04
C GLY A 348 -7.47 -11.42 14.18
N GLU A 349 -8.73 -11.47 13.74
CA GLU A 349 -9.59 -12.68 13.79
C GLU A 349 -9.17 -13.78 12.79
N LYS A 350 -8.34 -13.48 11.80
CA LYS A 350 -7.90 -14.39 10.71
C LYS A 350 -6.54 -14.99 10.96
#